data_bcb95ebb7195b7176f1112999d74a9f6
#
_entry.id   bcb95ebb7195b7176f1112999d74a9f6
#
_cell.length_a   1.000
_cell.length_b   1.000
_cell.length_c   1.000
_cell.angle_alpha   90.00
_cell.angle_beta   90.00
_cell.angle_gamma   90.00
#
_symmetry.space_group_name_H-M   'P 1'
#
loop_
_entity.id
_entity.type
_entity.pdbx_description
1 polymer ?
#
loop_
_entity_poly.entity_id
_entity_poly.type
_entity_poly.pdbx_seq_one_letter_code
_entity_poly.pdbx_strand_id
1 'polypeptide(L)'
;MRMKREDLVFNLGRLGYSLVTPDVQEVGEEQVVELLAELVNSKDLRLVEGFPVVLANCAQRGMNLDFAALLAKHKPRSHKRQALEKLLLLSSDLLTQEGLDKPAGLEEVKKSFKNKYGDLLANDVVTLGAKTSLSTERLRNTLRRYVTNLETSRSSRTREMNKQRRSFELNYHLSTLFAPKQRELVLRKHNKEPLNKTEKEYFSRTVKKKLEALSNSEVMKVAKALTRH
;
A
#
# COMPACT_ATOMS: atom_id res chain seq x y z
N MET A 1 26.31 3.10 -10.43
CA MET A 1 26.80 2.13 -9.41
C MET A 1 25.84 0.93 -9.42
N ARG A 2 26.30 -0.29 -9.48
CA ARG A 2 25.42 -1.49 -9.58
C ARG A 2 24.91 -1.84 -8.18
N MET A 3 23.60 -1.94 -7.98
CA MET A 3 23.02 -2.40 -6.71
C MET A 3 23.44 -3.84 -6.38
N LYS A 4 23.77 -4.11 -5.12
CA LYS A 4 23.99 -5.47 -4.64
C LYS A 4 22.67 -6.24 -4.57
N ARG A 5 22.73 -7.58 -4.56
CA ARG A 5 21.52 -8.41 -4.47
C ARG A 5 20.69 -8.13 -3.20
N GLU A 6 21.36 -7.87 -2.11
CA GLU A 6 20.73 -7.54 -0.82
C GLU A 6 19.94 -6.23 -0.89
N ASP A 7 20.50 -5.20 -1.53
CA ASP A 7 19.83 -3.92 -1.75
C ASP A 7 18.59 -4.07 -2.66
N LEU A 8 18.68 -4.93 -3.68
CA LEU A 8 17.54 -5.25 -4.54
C LEU A 8 16.41 -5.93 -3.77
N VAL A 9 16.73 -6.94 -2.94
CA VAL A 9 15.77 -7.66 -2.10
C VAL A 9 15.12 -6.70 -1.11
N PHE A 10 15.90 -5.86 -0.45
CA PHE A 10 15.42 -4.88 0.52
C PHE A 10 14.46 -3.85 -0.14
N ASN A 11 14.86 -3.24 -1.25
CA ASN A 11 14.05 -2.25 -1.94
C ASN A 11 12.77 -2.86 -2.56
N LEU A 12 12.83 -4.09 -3.07
CA LEU A 12 11.65 -4.81 -3.52
C LEU A 12 10.67 -5.07 -2.37
N GLY A 13 11.17 -5.40 -1.18
CA GLY A 13 10.36 -5.55 0.03
C GLY A 13 9.61 -4.27 0.41
N ARG A 14 10.28 -3.12 0.35
CA ARG A 14 9.70 -1.79 0.60
C ARG A 14 8.58 -1.43 -0.39
N LEU A 15 8.65 -1.95 -1.59
CA LEU A 15 7.66 -1.79 -2.65
C LEU A 15 6.61 -2.91 -2.68
N GLY A 16 6.51 -3.72 -1.63
CA GLY A 16 5.47 -4.73 -1.45
C GLY A 16 5.78 -6.09 -2.06
N TYR A 17 6.89 -6.25 -2.79
CA TYR A 17 7.38 -7.56 -3.21
C TYR A 17 8.35 -8.10 -2.15
N SER A 18 7.80 -8.59 -1.05
CA SER A 18 8.59 -9.05 0.08
C SER A 18 9.04 -10.50 -0.10
N LEU A 19 10.33 -10.69 -0.29
CA LEU A 19 11.00 -11.99 -0.13
C LEU A 19 11.47 -12.21 1.32
N VAL A 20 11.45 -11.15 2.13
CA VAL A 20 11.78 -11.10 3.58
C VAL A 20 10.85 -10.08 4.22
N THR A 21 10.64 -10.10 5.53
CA THR A 21 9.78 -9.14 6.26
C THR A 21 10.14 -7.69 5.91
N PRO A 22 9.20 -6.87 5.42
CA PRO A 22 9.52 -5.52 4.95
C PRO A 22 9.72 -4.55 6.12
N ASP A 23 10.78 -3.77 6.05
CA ASP A 23 10.90 -2.54 6.81
C ASP A 23 10.19 -1.41 6.04
N VAL A 24 9.24 -0.73 6.69
CA VAL A 24 8.32 0.23 6.02
C VAL A 24 8.97 1.62 6.00
N GLN A 25 9.92 1.82 5.11
CA GLN A 25 10.41 3.17 4.78
C GLN A 25 9.82 3.64 3.45
N GLU A 26 9.55 4.94 3.32
CA GLU A 26 9.12 5.53 2.06
C GLU A 26 10.22 5.42 0.99
N VAL A 27 9.83 5.04 -0.22
CA VAL A 27 10.73 4.96 -1.38
C VAL A 27 10.37 6.09 -2.32
N GLY A 28 11.35 6.90 -2.70
CA GLY A 28 11.18 7.98 -3.68
C GLY A 28 11.07 7.45 -5.12
N GLU A 29 10.46 8.24 -6.01
CA GLU A 29 10.22 7.87 -7.41
C GLU A 29 11.53 7.58 -8.17
N GLU A 30 12.58 8.37 -7.94
CA GLU A 30 13.90 8.14 -8.54
C GLU A 30 14.51 6.79 -8.12
N GLN A 31 14.34 6.42 -6.84
CA GLN A 31 14.82 5.13 -6.33
C GLN A 31 14.08 3.96 -6.97
N VAL A 32 12.78 4.13 -7.27
CA VAL A 32 11.99 3.13 -8.00
C VAL A 32 12.49 2.98 -9.43
N VAL A 33 12.74 4.08 -10.12
CA VAL A 33 13.29 4.07 -11.49
C VAL A 33 14.64 3.34 -11.52
N GLU A 34 15.50 3.60 -10.54
CA GLU A 34 16.80 2.92 -10.44
C GLU A 34 16.64 1.43 -10.13
N LEU A 35 15.74 1.07 -9.21
CA LEU A 35 15.41 -0.32 -8.90
C LEU A 35 14.92 -1.08 -10.13
N LEU A 36 13.95 -0.53 -10.88
CA LEU A 36 13.40 -1.16 -12.08
C LEU A 36 14.48 -1.36 -13.16
N ALA A 37 15.39 -0.38 -13.32
CA ALA A 37 16.52 -0.51 -14.25
C ALA A 37 17.49 -1.63 -13.81
N GLU A 38 17.78 -1.74 -12.51
CA GLU A 38 18.69 -2.77 -11.99
C GLU A 38 18.07 -4.17 -11.98
N LEU A 39 16.75 -4.32 -11.84
CA LEU A 39 16.08 -5.62 -11.96
C LEU A 39 16.37 -6.30 -13.28
N VAL A 40 16.45 -5.55 -14.37
CA VAL A 40 16.80 -6.06 -15.70
C VAL A 40 18.23 -6.63 -15.75
N ASN A 41 19.11 -6.14 -14.89
CA ASN A 41 20.49 -6.64 -14.77
C ASN A 41 20.62 -7.89 -13.90
N SER A 42 19.57 -8.24 -13.17
CA SER A 42 19.56 -9.37 -12.25
C SER A 42 19.58 -10.69 -13.02
N LYS A 43 20.40 -11.64 -12.54
CA LYS A 43 20.36 -13.03 -12.98
C LYS A 43 19.35 -13.87 -12.19
N ASP A 44 18.83 -13.32 -11.11
CA ASP A 44 17.83 -13.99 -10.26
C ASP A 44 16.42 -13.67 -10.80
N LEU A 45 15.82 -14.66 -11.46
CA LEU A 45 14.48 -14.54 -12.05
C LEU A 45 13.40 -14.18 -11.04
N ARG A 46 13.55 -14.62 -9.78
CA ARG A 46 12.60 -14.29 -8.72
C ARG A 46 12.54 -12.78 -8.45
N LEU A 47 13.67 -12.09 -8.58
CA LEU A 47 13.69 -10.63 -8.45
C LEU A 47 13.00 -9.97 -9.66
N VAL A 48 13.23 -10.48 -10.85
CA VAL A 48 12.61 -9.97 -12.09
C VAL A 48 11.09 -10.19 -12.09
N GLU A 49 10.62 -11.29 -11.52
CA GLU A 49 9.18 -11.59 -11.35
C GLU A 49 8.47 -10.53 -10.47
N GLY A 50 9.19 -9.79 -9.65
CA GLY A 50 8.67 -8.66 -8.87
C GLY A 50 8.37 -7.39 -9.68
N PHE A 51 8.84 -7.30 -10.92
CA PHE A 51 8.71 -6.09 -11.74
C PHE A 51 7.26 -5.58 -11.88
N PRO A 52 6.25 -6.40 -12.27
CA PRO A 52 4.86 -5.95 -12.34
C PRO A 52 4.26 -5.62 -10.96
N VAL A 53 4.71 -6.27 -9.89
CA VAL A 53 4.27 -5.97 -8.51
C VAL A 53 4.72 -4.57 -8.10
N VAL A 54 5.97 -4.20 -8.42
CA VAL A 54 6.49 -2.84 -8.17
C VAL A 54 5.65 -1.81 -8.90
N LEU A 55 5.33 -2.02 -10.18
CA LEU A 55 4.51 -1.08 -10.96
C LEU A 55 3.08 -0.95 -10.40
N ALA A 56 2.44 -2.07 -10.02
CA ALA A 56 1.13 -2.06 -9.37
C ALA A 56 1.14 -1.21 -8.09
N ASN A 57 2.18 -1.37 -7.27
CA ASN A 57 2.33 -0.62 -6.02
C ASN A 57 2.59 0.86 -6.23
N CYS A 58 3.36 1.22 -7.26
CA CYS A 58 3.57 2.61 -7.63
C CYS A 58 2.26 3.27 -8.06
N ALA A 59 1.44 2.59 -8.87
CA ALA A 59 0.13 3.07 -9.25
C ALA A 59 -0.78 3.30 -8.04
N GLN A 60 -0.86 2.32 -7.12
CA GLN A 60 -1.66 2.44 -5.90
C GLN A 60 -1.21 3.57 -4.96
N ARG A 61 0.07 3.94 -5.00
CA ARG A 61 0.64 5.05 -4.23
C ARG A 61 0.53 6.39 -4.94
N GLY A 62 0.04 6.42 -6.18
CA GLY A 62 -0.04 7.63 -7.01
C GLY A 62 1.34 8.16 -7.43
N MET A 63 2.36 7.29 -7.50
CA MET A 63 3.72 7.69 -7.87
C MET A 63 3.80 7.96 -9.37
N ASN A 64 4.44 9.07 -9.74
CA ASN A 64 4.71 9.44 -11.13
C ASN A 64 6.09 8.92 -11.54
N LEU A 65 6.11 7.83 -12.31
CA LEU A 65 7.34 7.24 -12.79
C LEU A 65 7.79 7.87 -14.11
N ASP A 66 9.02 8.38 -14.16
CA ASP A 66 9.63 8.83 -15.41
C ASP A 66 10.14 7.63 -16.23
N PHE A 67 9.26 7.14 -17.12
CA PHE A 67 9.60 6.04 -18.03
C PHE A 67 10.66 6.43 -19.07
N ALA A 68 10.80 7.70 -19.41
CA ALA A 68 11.84 8.16 -20.33
C ALA A 68 13.21 8.04 -19.65
N ALA A 69 13.34 8.51 -18.40
CA ALA A 69 14.53 8.34 -17.59
C ALA A 69 14.84 6.85 -17.33
N LEU A 70 13.82 6.02 -17.03
CA LEU A 70 13.99 4.57 -16.87
C LEU A 70 14.58 3.94 -18.13
N LEU A 71 14.03 4.26 -19.27
CA LEU A 71 14.48 3.75 -20.55
C LEU A 71 15.88 4.26 -20.91
N ALA A 72 16.27 5.48 -20.53
CA ALA A 72 17.59 6.06 -20.77
C ALA A 72 18.72 5.39 -19.96
N LYS A 73 18.39 4.67 -18.86
CA LYS A 73 19.37 3.91 -18.07
C LYS A 73 20.09 2.82 -18.88
N HIS A 74 19.50 2.38 -20.00
CA HIS A 74 20.11 1.37 -20.88
C HIS A 74 20.30 1.90 -22.29
N LYS A 75 21.47 1.61 -22.89
CA LYS A 75 21.81 2.03 -24.25
C LYS A 75 20.75 1.55 -25.26
N PRO A 76 20.35 2.39 -26.23
CA PRO A 76 19.44 1.98 -27.29
C PRO A 76 19.92 0.70 -27.99
N ARG A 77 18.99 -0.17 -28.38
CA ARG A 77 19.25 -1.48 -29.04
C ARG A 77 20.05 -2.50 -28.23
N SER A 78 20.44 -2.19 -26.98
CA SER A 78 21.08 -3.20 -26.13
C SER A 78 20.10 -4.30 -25.71
N HIS A 79 20.60 -5.49 -25.42
CA HIS A 79 19.77 -6.61 -24.90
C HIS A 79 19.03 -6.23 -23.60
N LYS A 80 19.67 -5.42 -22.75
CA LYS A 80 19.05 -4.94 -21.50
C LYS A 80 17.91 -3.98 -21.77
N ARG A 81 18.06 -3.09 -22.75
CA ARG A 81 17.00 -2.20 -23.18
C ARG A 81 15.81 -2.97 -23.73
N GLN A 82 16.06 -3.98 -24.57
CA GLN A 82 15.02 -4.85 -25.11
C GLN A 82 14.31 -5.66 -24.02
N ALA A 83 15.06 -6.15 -23.02
CA ALA A 83 14.49 -6.85 -21.86
C ALA A 83 13.58 -5.92 -21.03
N LEU A 84 14.02 -4.67 -20.80
CA LEU A 84 13.22 -3.66 -20.10
C LEU A 84 11.92 -3.34 -20.87
N GLU A 85 12.01 -3.11 -22.17
CA GLU A 85 10.86 -2.84 -23.05
C GLU A 85 9.84 -4.00 -22.99
N LYS A 86 10.31 -5.25 -23.05
CA LYS A 86 9.46 -6.44 -22.93
C LYS A 86 8.82 -6.55 -21.55
N LEU A 87 9.57 -6.26 -20.47
CA LEU A 87 9.04 -6.29 -19.10
C LEU A 87 7.97 -5.22 -18.87
N LEU A 88 8.15 -4.01 -19.42
CA LEU A 88 7.16 -2.95 -19.36
C LEU A 88 5.87 -3.35 -20.12
N LEU A 89 6.02 -3.92 -21.32
CA LEU A 89 4.88 -4.39 -22.12
C LEU A 89 4.13 -5.51 -21.39
N LEU A 90 4.84 -6.56 -20.94
CA LEU A 90 4.26 -7.68 -20.21
C LEU A 90 3.55 -7.21 -18.93
N SER A 91 4.19 -6.33 -18.16
CA SER A 91 3.61 -5.82 -16.92
C SER A 91 2.35 -5.02 -17.19
N SER A 92 2.34 -4.13 -18.21
CA SER A 92 1.15 -3.37 -18.57
C SER A 92 0.00 -4.27 -18.98
N ASP A 93 0.27 -5.31 -19.78
CA ASP A 93 -0.76 -6.26 -20.20
C ASP A 93 -1.29 -7.11 -19.05
N LEU A 94 -0.42 -7.56 -18.15
CA LEU A 94 -0.81 -8.29 -16.94
C LEU A 94 -1.67 -7.44 -16.01
N LEU A 95 -1.27 -6.20 -15.74
CA LEU A 95 -2.05 -5.28 -14.91
C LEU A 95 -3.44 -5.04 -15.51
N THR A 96 -3.54 -4.92 -16.85
CA THR A 96 -4.83 -4.80 -17.54
C THR A 96 -5.69 -6.05 -17.35
N GLN A 97 -5.12 -7.26 -17.53
CA GLN A 97 -5.87 -8.51 -17.39
C GLN A 97 -6.36 -8.77 -15.97
N GLU A 98 -5.58 -8.36 -14.98
CA GLU A 98 -5.93 -8.50 -13.56
C GLU A 98 -6.79 -7.32 -13.02
N GLY A 99 -7.16 -6.36 -13.88
CA GLY A 99 -8.00 -5.22 -13.49
C GLY A 99 -7.32 -4.26 -12.50
N LEU A 100 -5.99 -4.17 -12.53
CA LEU A 100 -5.18 -3.38 -11.61
C LEU A 100 -4.84 -2.01 -12.21
N ASP A 101 -4.71 -1.01 -11.33
CA ASP A 101 -4.25 0.32 -11.72
C ASP A 101 -2.82 0.28 -12.27
N LYS A 102 -2.57 1.19 -13.20
CA LYS A 102 -1.26 1.36 -13.85
C LYS A 102 -0.66 2.74 -13.54
N PRO A 103 0.67 2.85 -13.41
CA PRO A 103 1.31 4.16 -13.32
C PRO A 103 1.01 5.02 -14.56
N ALA A 104 0.89 6.32 -14.35
CA ALA A 104 0.71 7.28 -15.45
C ALA A 104 1.84 7.12 -16.49
N GLY A 105 1.52 7.23 -17.77
CA GLY A 105 2.48 7.11 -18.88
C GLY A 105 2.81 5.67 -19.30
N LEU A 106 2.44 4.64 -18.53
CA LEU A 106 2.75 3.24 -18.90
C LEU A 106 2.02 2.79 -20.18
N GLU A 107 0.79 3.28 -20.41
CA GLU A 107 0.04 2.95 -21.62
C GLU A 107 0.64 3.55 -22.90
N GLU A 108 1.20 4.77 -22.83
CA GLU A 108 1.90 5.37 -23.97
C GLU A 108 3.16 4.57 -24.33
N VAL A 109 3.90 4.17 -23.30
CA VAL A 109 5.10 3.33 -23.44
C VAL A 109 4.72 1.97 -24.04
N LYS A 110 3.63 1.35 -23.59
CA LYS A 110 3.11 0.10 -24.13
C LYS A 110 2.81 0.19 -25.61
N LYS A 111 2.09 1.25 -26.03
CA LYS A 111 1.71 1.44 -27.45
C LYS A 111 2.93 1.45 -28.35
N SER A 112 4.03 2.11 -27.91
CA SER A 112 5.27 2.17 -28.68
C SER A 112 5.97 0.81 -28.83
N PHE A 113 5.78 -0.11 -27.88
CA PHE A 113 6.44 -1.42 -27.88
C PHE A 113 5.58 -2.55 -28.45
N LYS A 114 4.25 -2.43 -28.42
CA LYS A 114 3.34 -3.45 -28.93
C LYS A 114 3.56 -3.75 -30.41
N ASN A 115 3.81 -2.72 -31.21
CA ASN A 115 4.13 -2.88 -32.62
C ASN A 115 5.47 -3.62 -32.88
N LYS A 116 6.39 -3.54 -31.92
CA LYS A 116 7.73 -4.15 -32.02
C LYS A 116 7.76 -5.59 -31.57
N TYR A 117 7.01 -5.94 -30.53
CA TYR A 117 7.11 -7.24 -29.86
C TYR A 117 5.83 -8.08 -29.97
N GLY A 118 4.72 -7.51 -30.44
CA GLY A 118 3.43 -8.21 -30.54
C GLY A 118 2.81 -8.48 -29.18
N ASP A 119 1.98 -9.53 -29.11
CA ASP A 119 1.35 -9.99 -27.88
C ASP A 119 2.28 -10.98 -27.16
N LEU A 120 3.00 -10.50 -26.14
CA LEU A 120 3.91 -11.32 -25.36
C LEU A 120 3.18 -12.25 -24.39
N LEU A 121 1.95 -11.91 -23.97
CA LEU A 121 1.18 -12.75 -23.04
C LEU A 121 0.58 -13.99 -23.70
N ALA A 122 0.49 -14.02 -25.02
CA ALA A 122 0.07 -15.21 -25.77
C ALA A 122 1.09 -16.36 -25.70
N ASN A 123 2.33 -16.06 -25.29
CA ASN A 123 3.40 -17.06 -25.15
C ASN A 123 3.54 -17.51 -23.70
N ASP A 124 3.69 -18.82 -23.47
CA ASP A 124 3.94 -19.39 -22.14
C ASP A 124 5.26 -18.93 -21.54
N VAL A 125 6.24 -18.67 -22.40
CA VAL A 125 7.59 -18.25 -22.02
C VAL A 125 8.04 -17.07 -22.88
N VAL A 126 8.50 -16.01 -22.22
CA VAL A 126 9.05 -14.83 -22.89
C VAL A 126 10.55 -14.73 -22.64
N THR A 127 11.32 -14.73 -23.72
CA THR A 127 12.77 -14.55 -23.66
C THR A 127 13.11 -13.07 -23.51
N LEU A 128 13.75 -12.71 -22.39
CA LEU A 128 14.23 -11.36 -22.11
C LEU A 128 15.64 -11.10 -22.65
N GLY A 129 16.48 -12.12 -22.70
CA GLY A 129 17.85 -12.04 -23.18
C GLY A 129 18.41 -13.42 -23.53
N ALA A 130 19.67 -13.50 -23.91
CA ALA A 130 20.29 -14.73 -24.44
C ALA A 130 20.15 -15.98 -23.55
N LYS A 131 20.00 -15.79 -22.22
CA LYS A 131 19.89 -16.88 -21.23
C LYS A 131 18.80 -16.65 -20.18
N THR A 132 17.90 -15.69 -20.39
CA THR A 132 16.89 -15.29 -19.39
C THR A 132 15.51 -15.41 -20.02
N SER A 133 14.71 -16.34 -19.53
CA SER A 133 13.32 -16.53 -19.95
C SER A 133 12.40 -16.48 -18.75
N LEU A 134 11.26 -15.84 -18.87
CA LEU A 134 10.21 -15.75 -17.86
C LEU A 134 8.98 -16.54 -18.30
N SER A 135 8.41 -17.32 -17.38
CA SER A 135 7.09 -17.90 -17.57
C SER A 135 6.03 -16.85 -17.29
N THR A 136 5.12 -16.63 -18.24
CA THR A 136 4.00 -15.68 -18.12
C THR A 136 3.03 -16.11 -17.04
N GLU A 137 2.80 -17.42 -16.87
CA GLU A 137 1.98 -17.99 -15.82
C GLU A 137 2.58 -17.72 -14.42
N ARG A 138 3.88 -17.95 -14.24
CA ARG A 138 4.56 -17.65 -12.96
C ARG A 138 4.51 -16.17 -12.64
N LEU A 139 4.69 -15.31 -13.63
CA LEU A 139 4.63 -13.87 -13.47
C LEU A 139 3.22 -13.43 -13.03
N ARG A 140 2.17 -14.00 -13.62
CA ARG A 140 0.77 -13.78 -13.25
C ARG A 140 0.47 -14.26 -11.82
N ASN A 141 0.90 -15.48 -11.48
CA ASN A 141 0.67 -16.04 -10.15
C ASN A 141 1.41 -15.24 -9.06
N THR A 142 2.62 -14.77 -9.36
CA THR A 142 3.37 -13.87 -8.48
C THR A 142 2.61 -12.56 -8.28
N LEU A 143 2.16 -11.91 -9.35
CA LEU A 143 1.39 -10.67 -9.27
C LEU A 143 0.13 -10.85 -8.41
N ARG A 144 -0.70 -11.84 -8.68
CA ARG A 144 -1.91 -12.14 -7.92
C ARG A 144 -1.64 -12.32 -6.44
N ARG A 145 -0.63 -13.13 -6.10
CA ARG A 145 -0.26 -13.40 -4.71
C ARG A 145 0.11 -12.13 -3.93
N TYR A 146 0.87 -11.24 -4.54
CA TYR A 146 1.36 -10.05 -3.86
C TYR A 146 0.34 -8.91 -3.84
N VAL A 147 -0.53 -8.82 -4.86
CA VAL A 147 -1.63 -7.85 -4.87
C VAL A 147 -2.68 -8.20 -3.81
N THR A 148 -3.06 -9.47 -3.67
CA THR A 148 -3.97 -9.91 -2.61
C THR A 148 -3.41 -9.57 -1.21
N ASN A 149 -2.10 -9.76 -1.00
CA ASN A 149 -1.46 -9.39 0.26
C ASN A 149 -1.46 -7.88 0.51
N LEU A 150 -1.38 -7.06 -0.54
CA LEU A 150 -1.43 -5.59 -0.42
C LEU A 150 -2.82 -5.09 -0.07
N GLU A 151 -3.86 -5.63 -0.68
CA GLU A 151 -5.25 -5.28 -0.38
C GLU A 151 -5.60 -5.61 1.08
N THR A 152 -5.19 -6.78 1.57
CA THR A 152 -5.36 -7.14 2.97
C THR A 152 -4.58 -6.24 3.91
N SER A 153 -3.35 -5.89 3.58
CA SER A 153 -2.52 -4.95 4.36
C SER A 153 -3.08 -3.53 4.34
N ARG A 154 -3.61 -3.07 3.20
CA ARG A 154 -4.26 -1.75 3.07
C ARG A 154 -5.53 -1.68 3.89
N SER A 155 -6.38 -2.71 3.83
CA SER A 155 -7.62 -2.76 4.61
C SER A 155 -7.35 -2.80 6.12
N SER A 156 -6.32 -3.51 6.56
CA SER A 156 -5.91 -3.53 7.97
C SER A 156 -5.33 -2.20 8.43
N ARG A 157 -4.48 -1.53 7.63
CA ARG A 157 -3.96 -0.17 7.92
C ARG A 157 -5.08 0.86 7.99
N THR A 158 -6.01 0.84 7.03
CA THR A 158 -7.17 1.76 7.03
C THR A 158 -8.05 1.53 8.25
N ARG A 159 -8.27 0.26 8.64
CA ARG A 159 -9.00 -0.08 9.87
C ARG A 159 -8.27 0.42 11.12
N GLU A 160 -6.95 0.25 11.20
CA GLU A 160 -6.15 0.70 12.34
C GLU A 160 -6.11 2.24 12.43
N MET A 161 -5.89 2.94 11.32
CA MET A 161 -5.98 4.41 11.26
C MET A 161 -7.36 4.91 11.67
N ASN A 162 -8.44 4.30 11.19
CA ASN A 162 -9.80 4.65 11.57
C ASN A 162 -10.07 4.37 13.05
N LYS A 163 -9.52 3.29 13.60
CA LYS A 163 -9.60 2.97 15.03
C LYS A 163 -8.85 4.00 15.88
N GLN A 164 -7.64 4.38 15.48
CA GLN A 164 -6.85 5.41 16.16
C GLN A 164 -7.54 6.77 16.10
N ARG A 165 -8.08 7.17 14.94
CA ARG A 165 -8.82 8.40 14.77
C ARG A 165 -10.06 8.44 15.66
N ARG A 166 -10.87 7.36 15.68
CA ARG A 166 -12.04 7.25 16.56
C ARG A 166 -11.66 7.31 18.05
N SER A 167 -10.57 6.65 18.42
CA SER A 167 -10.06 6.70 19.79
C SER A 167 -9.61 8.11 20.18
N PHE A 168 -8.95 8.83 19.27
CA PHE A 168 -8.53 10.21 19.49
C PHE A 168 -9.75 11.14 19.61
N GLU A 169 -10.72 11.06 18.71
CA GLU A 169 -11.97 11.83 18.73
C GLU A 169 -12.74 11.57 20.02
N LEU A 170 -12.88 10.29 20.42
CA LEU A 170 -13.53 9.95 21.69
C LEU A 170 -12.82 10.58 22.88
N ASN A 171 -11.48 10.44 22.96
CA ASN A 171 -10.68 11.02 24.04
C ASN A 171 -10.79 12.55 24.08
N TYR A 172 -10.80 13.21 22.94
CA TYR A 172 -10.99 14.66 22.83
C TYR A 172 -12.33 15.08 23.39
N HIS A 173 -13.43 14.49 22.92
CA HIS A 173 -14.79 14.84 23.40
C HIS A 173 -14.98 14.49 24.87
N LEU A 174 -14.45 13.36 25.34
CA LEU A 174 -14.49 13.02 26.76
C LEU A 174 -13.70 14.03 27.62
N SER A 175 -12.60 14.56 27.11
CA SER A 175 -11.81 15.58 27.85
C SER A 175 -12.53 16.92 27.98
N THR A 176 -13.39 17.22 27.01
CA THR A 176 -14.25 18.45 27.05
C THR A 176 -15.40 18.30 28.04
N LEU A 177 -15.94 17.07 28.16
CA LEU A 177 -17.15 16.81 28.96
C LEU A 177 -16.86 16.40 30.40
N PHE A 178 -15.74 15.74 30.64
CA PHE A 178 -15.40 15.09 31.89
C PHE A 178 -14.07 15.58 32.45
N ALA A 179 -14.04 15.83 33.78
CA ALA A 179 -12.77 16.02 34.47
C ALA A 179 -11.84 14.80 34.32
N PRO A 180 -10.52 14.96 34.46
CA PRO A 180 -9.56 13.88 34.17
C PRO A 180 -9.88 12.54 34.83
N LYS A 181 -10.24 12.55 36.10
CA LYS A 181 -10.60 11.31 36.84
C LYS A 181 -11.92 10.69 36.37
N GLN A 182 -12.89 11.52 35.98
CA GLN A 182 -14.16 11.03 35.44
C GLN A 182 -13.96 10.40 34.07
N ARG A 183 -13.12 11.03 33.21
CA ARG A 183 -12.74 10.49 31.88
C ARG A 183 -12.03 9.13 32.02
N GLU A 184 -11.09 9.02 32.94
CA GLU A 184 -10.42 7.75 33.23
C GLU A 184 -11.42 6.63 33.56
N LEU A 185 -12.37 6.90 34.45
CA LEU A 185 -13.39 5.92 34.84
C LEU A 185 -14.31 5.55 33.70
N VAL A 186 -14.67 6.50 32.81
CA VAL A 186 -15.45 6.22 31.59
C VAL A 186 -14.67 5.28 30.66
N LEU A 187 -13.40 5.57 30.39
CA LEU A 187 -12.56 4.75 29.52
C LEU A 187 -12.33 3.35 30.09
N ARG A 188 -11.99 3.23 31.36
CA ARG A 188 -11.82 1.94 32.03
C ARG A 188 -13.09 1.10 31.99
N LYS A 189 -14.25 1.70 32.25
CA LYS A 189 -15.52 1.00 32.16
C LYS A 189 -15.89 0.61 30.73
N HIS A 190 -15.59 1.46 29.75
CA HIS A 190 -15.78 1.16 28.33
C HIS A 190 -14.92 -0.04 27.88
N ASN A 191 -13.67 -0.09 28.36
CA ASN A 191 -12.74 -1.18 28.07
C ASN A 191 -13.00 -2.46 28.92
N LYS A 192 -14.09 -2.48 29.70
CA LYS A 192 -14.45 -3.59 30.61
C LYS A 192 -13.42 -3.86 31.71
N GLU A 193 -12.61 -2.86 32.07
CA GLU A 193 -11.67 -2.97 33.17
C GLU A 193 -12.39 -2.89 34.53
N PRO A 194 -11.91 -3.63 35.55
CA PRO A 194 -12.55 -3.66 36.86
C PRO A 194 -12.37 -2.30 37.59
N LEU A 195 -13.44 -1.83 38.21
CA LEU A 195 -13.44 -0.67 39.09
C LEU A 195 -13.51 -1.14 40.54
N ASN A 196 -12.81 -0.45 41.46
CA ASN A 196 -12.92 -0.73 42.89
C ASN A 196 -14.27 -0.21 43.45
N LYS A 197 -14.58 -0.50 44.71
CA LYS A 197 -15.86 -0.15 45.34
C LYS A 197 -16.14 1.36 45.34
N THR A 198 -15.17 2.15 45.73
CA THR A 198 -15.26 3.61 45.77
C THR A 198 -15.43 4.22 44.38
N GLU A 199 -14.68 3.69 43.38
CA GLU A 199 -14.80 4.11 41.97
C GLU A 199 -16.18 3.76 41.41
N LYS A 200 -16.74 2.60 41.73
CA LYS A 200 -18.11 2.22 41.31
C LYS A 200 -19.16 3.17 41.88
N GLU A 201 -19.06 3.51 43.16
CA GLU A 201 -19.96 4.47 43.77
C GLU A 201 -19.86 5.84 43.14
N TYR A 202 -18.64 6.35 42.98
CA TYR A 202 -18.43 7.66 42.36
C TYR A 202 -18.93 7.68 40.90
N PHE A 203 -18.61 6.61 40.14
CA PHE A 203 -19.11 6.47 38.78
C PHE A 203 -20.63 6.49 38.73
N SER A 204 -21.32 5.75 39.59
CA SER A 204 -22.78 5.68 39.62
C SER A 204 -23.42 7.02 40.00
N ARG A 205 -22.89 7.71 41.02
CA ARG A 205 -23.44 8.98 41.53
C ARG A 205 -23.21 10.14 40.59
N THR A 206 -22.07 10.19 39.88
CA THR A 206 -21.67 11.40 39.15
C THR A 206 -21.55 11.14 37.65
N VAL A 207 -20.77 10.16 37.24
CA VAL A 207 -20.41 9.95 35.85
C VAL A 207 -21.59 9.38 35.05
N LYS A 208 -22.27 8.39 35.61
CA LYS A 208 -23.41 7.72 34.99
C LYS A 208 -24.53 8.74 34.68
N LYS A 209 -24.85 9.60 35.60
CA LYS A 209 -25.88 10.64 35.40
C LYS A 209 -25.56 11.58 34.21
N LYS A 210 -24.29 11.95 34.06
CA LYS A 210 -23.87 12.78 32.91
C LYS A 210 -23.98 11.99 31.60
N LEU A 211 -23.63 10.73 31.59
CA LEU A 211 -23.76 9.86 30.41
C LEU A 211 -25.25 9.65 30.04
N GLU A 212 -26.12 9.46 31.02
CA GLU A 212 -27.56 9.34 30.81
C GLU A 212 -28.14 10.63 30.22
N ALA A 213 -27.74 11.81 30.72
CA ALA A 213 -28.14 13.10 30.15
C ALA A 213 -27.67 13.24 28.69
N LEU A 214 -26.43 12.85 28.37
CA LEU A 214 -25.92 12.90 27.02
C LEU A 214 -26.61 11.92 26.07
N SER A 215 -27.15 10.81 26.55
CA SER A 215 -27.91 9.84 25.76
C SER A 215 -29.38 10.22 25.55
N ASN A 216 -29.87 11.29 26.25
CA ASN A 216 -31.23 11.75 26.12
C ASN A 216 -31.45 12.46 24.77
N SER A 217 -32.44 12.01 23.99
CA SER A 217 -32.74 12.54 22.66
C SER A 217 -33.11 14.01 22.63
N GLU A 218 -33.82 14.51 23.64
CA GLU A 218 -34.24 15.91 23.71
C GLU A 218 -33.06 16.82 24.04
N VAL A 219 -32.19 16.40 24.97
CA VAL A 219 -30.94 17.13 25.27
C VAL A 219 -30.06 17.20 24.03
N MET A 220 -29.96 16.10 23.24
CA MET A 220 -29.23 16.10 21.98
C MET A 220 -29.83 17.01 20.92
N LYS A 221 -31.16 17.08 20.82
CA LYS A 221 -31.85 18.04 19.90
C LYS A 221 -31.53 19.48 20.25
N VAL A 222 -31.65 19.83 21.52
CA VAL A 222 -31.33 21.19 22.02
C VAL A 222 -29.86 21.51 21.77
N ALA A 223 -28.94 20.62 22.11
CA ALA A 223 -27.52 20.82 21.87
C ALA A 223 -27.21 21.03 20.37
N LYS A 224 -27.79 20.23 19.48
CA LYS A 224 -27.65 20.39 18.02
C LYS A 224 -28.22 21.73 17.51
N ALA A 225 -29.34 22.19 18.08
CA ALA A 225 -29.94 23.46 17.69
C ALA A 225 -29.07 24.65 18.08
N LEU A 226 -28.39 24.57 19.23
CA LEU A 226 -27.54 25.65 19.76
C LEU A 226 -26.12 25.66 19.21
N THR A 227 -25.63 24.52 18.68
CA THR A 227 -24.25 24.37 18.16
C THR A 227 -24.17 24.42 16.63
N ARG A 228 -25.29 24.48 15.91
CA ARG A 228 -25.29 24.69 14.46
C ARG A 228 -25.13 26.21 14.20
N HIS A 229 -23.94 26.59 13.82
CA HIS A 229 -23.66 27.85 13.12
C HIS A 229 -23.66 27.63 11.63
#